data_2dd20be7e4c26492223ac981eef4c678
#
_entry.id   2dd20be7e4c26492223ac981eef4c678
#
_cell.length_a   1.000
_cell.length_b   1.000
_cell.length_c   1.000
_cell.angle_alpha   90.00
_cell.angle_beta   90.00
_cell.angle_gamma   90.00
#
_symmetry.space_group_name_H-M   'P 1'
#
loop_
_entity.id
_entity.type
_entity.pdbx_description
1 polymer ?
#
loop_
_entity_poly.entity_id
_entity_poly.type
_entity_poly.pdbx_seq_one_letter_code
_entity_poly.pdbx_strand_id
1 'polypeptide(L)'
;MVTSEVVGDLVDVTGLVGQYAHGNEPSHHMAYLYSYVGQPWKTQEWTRRLLDEMYQPTPEGIIGNEDCGQMSAWYILSSLGFYSVCPGSNQFILTTPLFDKANMKLGNGKTLVITANQPDKNKYITKVTLNGEEISHCYITYDQLMQGGTLDFTLSATPDKRWGTAPEYAPYSYTEQPTVSIPYIANDLDLFEGEITAELKSTTPEAVIHYTLDGSEPDENAPVYSEPFVLKETTIIKAKGYKKGFVPSRTYSIQATKAVLRPALSIQPTKHGVAYTYYEGEFQWVADLQKAKEVESGTIPEPSILNAKLPDHFGYIFTGYIYAPEDGVYEFSTRSDDGSVLYIGKEKVVDNDASHAAIDAMGRIPLQKGYHPFALHYFEDYEGEYLGWSWRTPSMSKLDAIPTENLYIN
;
A
#
# COMPACT_ATOMS: atom_id res chain seq x y z
N MET A 1 5.19 16.62 9.64
CA MET A 1 3.77 16.66 9.24
C MET A 1 3.77 16.29 7.77
N VAL A 2 3.31 15.10 7.43
CA VAL A 2 3.04 14.77 6.03
C VAL A 2 1.67 15.38 5.78
N THR A 3 1.61 16.36 4.90
CA THR A 3 0.39 17.06 4.54
C THR A 3 -0.47 16.16 3.64
N SER A 4 -1.78 16.37 3.64
CA SER A 4 -2.78 15.69 2.82
C SER A 4 -2.58 15.84 1.30
N GLU A 5 -1.52 16.47 0.85
CA GLU A 5 -1.20 16.72 -0.56
C GLU A 5 -0.67 15.50 -1.32
N VAL A 6 -0.45 14.37 -0.64
CA VAL A 6 0.10 13.15 -1.27
C VAL A 6 -0.96 12.14 -1.61
N VAL A 7 -2.17 12.31 -1.07
CA VAL A 7 -3.31 11.44 -1.39
C VAL A 7 -4.21 12.23 -2.33
N GLY A 8 -4.08 11.99 -3.64
CA GLY A 8 -5.03 12.49 -4.62
C GLY A 8 -6.47 12.05 -4.30
N ASP A 9 -7.41 12.34 -5.17
CA ASP A 9 -8.81 11.92 -5.04
C ASP A 9 -8.94 10.39 -5.11
N LEU A 10 -8.41 9.71 -4.08
CA LEU A 10 -8.61 8.27 -3.92
C LEU A 10 -9.99 8.05 -3.32
N VAL A 11 -10.81 7.33 -4.05
CA VAL A 11 -12.10 6.80 -3.57
C VAL A 11 -11.83 6.02 -2.27
N ASP A 12 -12.68 6.20 -1.26
CA ASP A 12 -12.60 5.54 0.06
C ASP A 12 -11.46 6.00 1.00
N VAL A 13 -10.65 7.00 0.65
CA VAL A 13 -9.64 7.56 1.56
C VAL A 13 -10.17 8.83 2.22
N THR A 14 -10.93 8.67 3.29
CA THR A 14 -11.54 9.75 4.07
C THR A 14 -11.10 9.71 5.53
N GLY A 15 -11.33 10.79 6.28
CA GLY A 15 -10.97 10.87 7.69
C GLY A 15 -9.46 10.79 7.92
N LEU A 16 -8.69 11.55 7.14
CA LEU A 16 -7.23 11.51 7.16
C LEU A 16 -6.62 12.19 8.38
N VAL A 17 -5.71 11.48 9.05
CA VAL A 17 -4.78 12.05 10.03
C VAL A 17 -3.35 11.68 9.60
N GLY A 18 -2.70 12.55 8.85
CA GLY A 18 -1.49 12.19 8.12
C GLY A 18 -1.81 11.15 7.04
N GLN A 19 -1.15 10.00 7.09
CA GLN A 19 -1.43 8.86 6.20
C GLN A 19 -2.42 7.83 6.81
N TYR A 20 -2.94 8.08 8.00
CA TYR A 20 -3.98 7.25 8.60
C TYR A 20 -5.34 7.66 8.04
N ALA A 21 -6.04 6.74 7.41
CA ALA A 21 -7.38 6.93 6.85
C ALA A 21 -8.41 6.21 7.73
N HIS A 22 -9.14 6.94 8.56
CA HIS A 22 -10.11 6.35 9.48
C HIS A 22 -11.35 5.82 8.76
N GLY A 23 -11.74 6.45 7.67
CA GLY A 23 -12.86 6.02 6.82
C GLY A 23 -12.63 4.74 6.04
N ASN A 24 -11.47 4.07 6.22
CA ASN A 24 -11.17 2.78 5.60
C ASN A 24 -10.75 1.77 6.68
N GLU A 25 -11.48 0.67 6.82
CA GLU A 25 -11.40 -0.31 7.92
C GLU A 25 -10.03 -0.99 8.08
N PRO A 26 -9.23 -1.24 7.04
CA PRO A 26 -7.87 -1.77 7.22
C PRO A 26 -7.00 -0.93 8.14
N SER A 27 -7.35 0.35 8.37
CA SER A 27 -6.63 1.26 9.28
C SER A 27 -7.05 1.13 10.75
N HIS A 28 -8.20 0.56 11.07
CA HIS A 28 -8.85 0.60 12.40
C HIS A 28 -8.01 0.05 13.53
N HIS A 29 -7.13 -0.91 13.26
CA HIS A 29 -6.22 -1.50 14.25
C HIS A 29 -5.02 -0.59 14.59
N MET A 30 -4.65 0.35 13.72
CA MET A 30 -3.38 1.09 13.82
C MET A 30 -3.26 1.93 15.08
N ALA A 31 -4.35 2.58 15.53
CA ALA A 31 -4.36 3.38 16.75
C ALA A 31 -4.06 2.55 18.02
N TYR A 32 -4.30 1.25 17.97
CA TYR A 32 -4.10 0.31 19.07
C TYR A 32 -2.70 -0.32 19.11
N LEU A 33 -1.91 -0.23 18.02
CA LEU A 33 -0.59 -0.86 17.94
C LEU A 33 0.42 -0.32 18.94
N TYR A 34 0.21 0.88 19.46
CA TYR A 34 1.06 1.43 20.52
C TYR A 34 1.05 0.59 21.80
N SER A 35 -0.05 -0.09 22.11
CA SER A 35 -0.15 -1.01 23.25
C SER A 35 0.75 -2.23 23.10
N TYR A 36 1.03 -2.68 21.86
CA TYR A 36 1.91 -3.82 21.57
C TYR A 36 3.41 -3.49 21.75
N VAL A 37 3.74 -2.20 21.77
CA VAL A 37 5.13 -1.71 21.95
C VAL A 37 5.33 -0.97 23.26
N GLY A 38 4.51 -1.26 24.28
CA GLY A 38 4.62 -0.72 25.62
C GLY A 38 4.31 0.79 25.75
N GLN A 39 3.49 1.34 24.84
CA GLN A 39 3.10 2.75 24.86
C GLN A 39 1.55 2.93 24.89
N PRO A 40 0.82 2.27 25.83
CA PRO A 40 -0.64 2.28 25.84
C PRO A 40 -1.25 3.70 25.99
N TRP A 41 -0.54 4.63 26.60
CA TRP A 41 -1.01 6.03 26.66
C TRP A 41 -1.19 6.68 25.29
N LYS A 42 -0.41 6.27 24.28
CA LYS A 42 -0.58 6.73 22.90
C LYS A 42 -1.80 6.09 22.25
N THR A 43 -2.08 4.81 22.51
CA THR A 43 -3.36 4.21 22.11
C THR A 43 -4.53 5.03 22.63
N GLN A 44 -4.53 5.40 23.93
CA GLN A 44 -5.58 6.20 24.55
C GLN A 44 -5.69 7.60 23.92
N GLU A 45 -4.57 8.24 23.64
CA GLU A 45 -4.52 9.56 22.98
C GLU A 45 -5.11 9.50 21.57
N TRP A 46 -4.66 8.54 20.76
CA TRP A 46 -5.09 8.43 19.37
C TRP A 46 -6.54 7.96 19.22
N THR A 47 -6.95 6.94 19.97
CA THR A 47 -8.34 6.48 19.93
C THR A 47 -9.31 7.58 20.38
N ARG A 48 -8.95 8.33 21.42
CA ARG A 48 -9.76 9.45 21.89
C ARG A 48 -9.86 10.55 20.84
N ARG A 49 -8.76 10.89 20.19
CA ARG A 49 -8.75 11.87 19.10
C ARG A 49 -9.66 11.45 17.95
N LEU A 50 -9.58 10.18 17.53
CA LEU A 50 -10.44 9.67 16.46
C LEU A 50 -11.92 9.68 16.84
N LEU A 51 -12.26 9.28 18.08
CA LEU A 51 -13.61 9.33 18.58
C LEU A 51 -14.17 10.76 18.64
N ASP A 52 -13.35 11.74 19.02
CA ASP A 52 -13.75 13.15 19.14
C ASP A 52 -13.85 13.87 17.77
N GLU A 53 -12.98 13.52 16.79
CA GLU A 53 -12.84 14.24 15.52
C GLU A 53 -13.58 13.59 14.34
N MET A 54 -13.75 12.24 14.34
CA MET A 54 -14.22 11.50 13.16
C MET A 54 -15.69 11.06 13.25
N TYR A 55 -16.35 11.32 14.36
CA TYR A 55 -17.75 10.97 14.57
C TYR A 55 -18.56 12.16 15.06
N GLN A 56 -19.73 12.36 14.47
CA GLN A 56 -20.62 13.48 14.79
C GLN A 56 -22.05 12.97 15.09
N PRO A 57 -22.82 13.64 15.97
CA PRO A 57 -24.19 13.25 16.29
C PRO A 57 -25.19 13.74 15.22
N THR A 58 -24.91 13.43 13.94
CA THR A 58 -25.75 13.80 12.77
C THR A 58 -25.97 12.56 11.91
N PRO A 59 -26.97 12.56 11.02
CA PRO A 59 -27.17 11.42 10.09
C PRO A 59 -25.93 11.08 9.25
N GLU A 60 -25.17 12.09 8.83
CA GLU A 60 -23.91 11.97 8.09
C GLU A 60 -22.67 11.96 9.01
N GLY A 61 -22.83 11.57 10.26
CA GLY A 61 -21.80 11.71 11.30
C GLY A 61 -20.70 10.66 11.28
N ILE A 62 -20.73 9.72 10.36
CA ILE A 62 -19.69 8.70 10.18
C ILE A 62 -18.79 9.13 9.00
N ILE A 63 -17.49 9.10 9.20
CA ILE A 63 -16.51 9.36 8.15
C ILE A 63 -16.39 8.13 7.24
N GLY A 64 -16.54 8.33 5.93
CA GLY A 64 -16.47 7.25 4.93
C GLY A 64 -17.73 6.39 4.89
N ASN A 65 -17.60 5.22 4.31
CA ASN A 65 -18.68 4.24 4.22
C ASN A 65 -18.87 3.51 5.55
N GLU A 66 -20.09 3.07 5.83
CA GLU A 66 -20.38 2.36 7.07
C GLU A 66 -19.88 0.90 7.08
N ASP A 67 -19.83 0.30 5.89
CA ASP A 67 -19.30 -1.03 5.57
C ASP A 67 -19.82 -2.15 6.48
N CYS A 68 -21.11 -2.42 6.32
CA CYS A 68 -21.82 -3.50 7.02
C CYS A 68 -21.75 -3.44 8.55
N GLY A 69 -21.64 -2.24 9.12
CA GLY A 69 -21.60 -2.03 10.56
C GLY A 69 -20.20 -1.95 11.16
N GLN A 70 -19.14 -1.98 10.37
CA GLN A 70 -17.77 -1.95 10.90
C GLN A 70 -17.40 -0.61 11.52
N MET A 71 -17.78 0.52 10.91
CA MET A 71 -17.50 1.84 11.44
C MET A 71 -18.24 2.08 12.76
N SER A 72 -19.53 1.71 12.83
CA SER A 72 -20.31 1.76 14.06
C SER A 72 -19.78 0.83 15.14
N ALA A 73 -19.35 -0.39 14.78
CA ALA A 73 -18.78 -1.34 15.74
C ALA A 73 -17.46 -0.81 16.33
N TRP A 74 -16.60 -0.20 15.53
CA TRP A 74 -15.37 0.44 16.01
C TRP A 74 -15.68 1.56 17.01
N TYR A 75 -16.61 2.46 16.65
CA TYR A 75 -17.05 3.56 17.52
C TYR A 75 -17.61 3.03 18.85
N ILE A 76 -18.55 2.09 18.79
CA ILE A 76 -19.23 1.55 19.98
C ILE A 76 -18.20 0.88 20.90
N LEU A 77 -17.40 -0.03 20.40
CA LEU A 77 -16.43 -0.76 21.23
C LEU A 77 -15.35 0.17 21.77
N SER A 78 -14.79 1.05 20.95
CA SER A 78 -13.79 2.03 21.39
C SER A 78 -14.35 3.01 22.42
N SER A 79 -15.61 3.45 22.27
CA SER A 79 -16.28 4.33 23.23
C SER A 79 -16.60 3.63 24.56
N LEU A 80 -16.68 2.31 24.58
CA LEU A 80 -16.79 1.49 25.79
C LEU A 80 -15.44 1.22 26.47
N GLY A 81 -14.32 1.60 25.83
CA GLY A 81 -12.98 1.48 26.38
C GLY A 81 -12.20 0.24 25.98
N PHE A 82 -12.59 -0.48 24.93
CA PHE A 82 -11.84 -1.62 24.42
C PHE A 82 -12.15 -1.90 22.94
N TYR A 83 -11.24 -2.60 22.25
CA TYR A 83 -11.43 -3.01 20.85
C TYR A 83 -10.72 -4.33 20.53
N SER A 84 -11.33 -5.18 19.70
CA SER A 84 -10.73 -6.40 19.18
C SER A 84 -9.85 -6.08 17.98
N VAL A 85 -8.55 -5.92 18.19
CA VAL A 85 -7.58 -5.54 17.15
C VAL A 85 -7.30 -6.67 16.17
N CYS A 86 -7.32 -7.91 16.65
CA CYS A 86 -7.06 -9.11 15.86
C CYS A 86 -8.28 -10.04 15.93
N PRO A 87 -9.12 -10.10 14.86
CA PRO A 87 -10.22 -11.04 14.81
C PRO A 87 -9.73 -12.49 15.00
N GLY A 88 -10.42 -13.25 15.86
CA GLY A 88 -10.00 -14.59 16.25
C GLY A 88 -9.06 -14.67 17.45
N SER A 89 -8.48 -13.55 17.90
CA SER A 89 -7.85 -13.44 19.22
C SER A 89 -8.92 -13.31 20.32
N ASN A 90 -8.60 -13.80 21.51
CA ASN A 90 -9.46 -13.60 22.69
C ASN A 90 -9.15 -12.29 23.43
N GLN A 91 -8.27 -11.43 22.91
CA GLN A 91 -7.84 -10.20 23.55
C GLN A 91 -8.57 -8.98 23.00
N PHE A 92 -9.02 -8.12 23.89
CA PHE A 92 -9.54 -6.78 23.62
C PHE A 92 -8.59 -5.76 24.21
N ILE A 93 -8.04 -4.90 23.37
CA ILE A 93 -7.07 -3.88 23.81
C ILE A 93 -7.81 -2.76 24.50
N LEU A 94 -7.34 -2.36 25.68
CA LEU A 94 -7.97 -1.33 26.49
C LEU A 94 -7.60 0.08 26.00
N THR A 95 -8.61 0.93 25.98
CA THR A 95 -8.50 2.37 25.74
C THR A 95 -9.40 3.13 26.73
N THR A 96 -9.52 4.42 26.59
CA THR A 96 -10.31 5.25 27.52
C THR A 96 -11.78 5.30 27.12
N PRO A 97 -12.72 4.90 28.01
CA PRO A 97 -14.16 5.07 27.74
C PRO A 97 -14.56 6.54 27.52
N LEU A 98 -15.61 6.76 26.72
CA LEU A 98 -16.21 8.09 26.54
C LEU A 98 -17.24 8.45 27.62
N PHE A 99 -17.78 7.47 28.34
CA PHE A 99 -18.93 7.64 29.25
C PHE A 99 -18.52 7.42 30.70
N ASP A 100 -19.07 8.19 31.62
CA ASP A 100 -18.91 7.95 33.07
C ASP A 100 -19.43 6.56 33.47
N LYS A 101 -20.49 6.10 32.79
CA LYS A 101 -21.06 4.77 33.00
C LYS A 101 -21.75 4.23 31.76
N ALA A 102 -21.51 3.00 31.46
CA ALA A 102 -22.22 2.21 30.43
C ALA A 102 -22.67 0.86 31.01
N ASN A 103 -23.79 0.32 30.54
CA ASN A 103 -24.26 -1.01 30.88
C ASN A 103 -24.39 -1.83 29.61
N MET A 104 -23.61 -2.90 29.49
CA MET A 104 -23.62 -3.80 28.36
C MET A 104 -24.27 -5.13 28.77
N LYS A 105 -25.37 -5.49 28.12
CA LYS A 105 -25.97 -6.81 28.29
C LYS A 105 -25.19 -7.83 27.44
N LEU A 106 -24.71 -8.87 28.06
CA LEU A 106 -23.92 -9.92 27.44
C LEU A 106 -24.81 -11.04 26.91
N GLY A 107 -24.36 -11.73 25.86
CA GLY A 107 -25.11 -12.85 25.25
C GLY A 107 -25.39 -14.03 26.19
N ASN A 108 -24.66 -14.15 27.29
CA ASN A 108 -24.90 -15.16 28.35
C ASN A 108 -25.89 -14.70 29.43
N GLY A 109 -26.60 -13.56 29.22
CA GLY A 109 -27.58 -12.99 30.14
C GLY A 109 -27.00 -12.15 31.28
N LYS A 110 -25.69 -12.09 31.44
CA LYS A 110 -25.04 -11.24 32.43
C LYS A 110 -24.97 -9.78 31.96
N THR A 111 -24.61 -8.87 32.85
CA THR A 111 -24.38 -7.45 32.54
C THR A 111 -22.95 -7.07 32.90
N LEU A 112 -22.24 -6.42 31.99
CA LEU A 112 -21.00 -5.73 32.28
C LEU A 112 -21.30 -4.25 32.46
N VAL A 113 -20.97 -3.72 33.64
CA VAL A 113 -21.05 -2.30 33.96
C VAL A 113 -19.68 -1.70 33.79
N ILE A 114 -19.53 -0.73 32.90
CA ILE A 114 -18.29 -0.01 32.66
C ILE A 114 -18.40 1.34 33.34
N THR A 115 -17.39 1.71 34.15
CA THR A 115 -17.35 2.99 34.87
C THR A 115 -16.02 3.68 34.63
N ALA A 116 -16.06 5.04 34.57
CA ALA A 116 -14.86 5.86 34.42
C ALA A 116 -15.05 7.23 35.10
N ASN A 117 -14.02 7.76 35.73
CA ASN A 117 -14.10 9.05 36.43
C ASN A 117 -13.86 10.23 35.47
N GLN A 118 -14.93 10.99 35.17
CA GLN A 118 -14.88 12.21 34.36
C GLN A 118 -14.09 12.02 33.02
N PRO A 119 -14.52 11.13 32.13
CA PRO A 119 -13.79 10.84 30.88
C PRO A 119 -13.76 12.01 29.89
N ASP A 120 -14.65 12.99 30.05
CA ASP A 120 -14.64 14.28 29.34
C ASP A 120 -13.36 15.10 29.60
N LYS A 121 -12.80 15.00 30.82
CA LYS A 121 -11.59 15.72 31.26
C LYS A 121 -10.36 14.84 31.32
N ASN A 122 -10.55 13.57 31.65
CA ASN A 122 -9.49 12.60 31.89
C ASN A 122 -9.40 11.62 30.70
N LYS A 123 -8.25 11.62 30.02
CA LYS A 123 -8.07 10.84 28.78
C LYS A 123 -7.10 9.67 28.93
N TYR A 124 -6.48 9.49 30.10
CA TYR A 124 -5.42 8.52 30.29
C TYR A 124 -5.71 7.59 31.46
N ILE A 125 -5.55 6.30 31.23
CA ILE A 125 -5.74 5.24 32.23
C ILE A 125 -4.57 5.26 33.21
N THR A 126 -4.89 5.27 34.52
CA THR A 126 -3.91 5.07 35.59
C THR A 126 -4.13 3.74 36.31
N LYS A 127 -5.36 3.20 36.27
CA LYS A 127 -5.71 1.92 36.85
C LYS A 127 -6.96 1.36 36.17
N VAL A 128 -7.04 0.05 36.05
CA VAL A 128 -8.25 -0.66 35.63
C VAL A 128 -8.52 -1.79 36.65
N THR A 129 -9.78 -2.00 37.01
CA THR A 129 -10.18 -3.16 37.80
C THR A 129 -11.37 -3.86 37.19
N LEU A 130 -11.41 -5.18 37.26
CA LEU A 130 -12.59 -6.00 36.96
C LEU A 130 -13.07 -6.65 38.26
N ASN A 131 -14.29 -6.34 38.69
CA ASN A 131 -14.89 -6.84 39.94
C ASN A 131 -14.01 -6.58 41.18
N GLY A 132 -13.25 -5.46 41.16
CA GLY A 132 -12.33 -5.06 42.22
C GLY A 132 -10.91 -5.61 42.10
N GLU A 133 -10.66 -6.57 41.22
CA GLU A 133 -9.33 -7.10 40.95
C GLU A 133 -8.62 -6.25 39.89
N GLU A 134 -7.35 -5.89 40.14
CA GLU A 134 -6.57 -5.02 39.26
C GLU A 134 -6.14 -5.74 37.97
N ILE A 135 -6.34 -5.05 36.83
CA ILE A 135 -5.84 -5.44 35.52
C ILE A 135 -4.62 -4.57 35.19
N SER A 136 -3.43 -5.18 35.24
CA SER A 136 -2.16 -4.52 34.90
C SER A 136 -1.85 -4.59 33.40
N HIS A 137 -2.44 -5.53 32.68
CA HIS A 137 -2.29 -5.68 31.22
C HIS A 137 -3.04 -4.53 30.50
N CYS A 138 -2.50 -4.11 29.36
CA CYS A 138 -3.21 -3.16 28.51
C CYS A 138 -4.27 -3.82 27.59
N TYR A 139 -4.73 -5.00 27.98
CA TYR A 139 -5.82 -5.74 27.34
C TYR A 139 -6.66 -6.49 28.40
N ILE A 140 -7.86 -6.88 27.98
CA ILE A 140 -8.75 -7.78 28.72
C ILE A 140 -9.14 -8.93 27.78
N THR A 141 -9.34 -10.13 28.33
CA THR A 141 -9.75 -11.29 27.51
C THR A 141 -11.26 -11.37 27.35
N TYR A 142 -11.71 -12.04 26.28
CA TYR A 142 -13.11 -12.33 26.06
C TYR A 142 -13.76 -13.04 27.29
N ASP A 143 -13.06 -14.04 27.85
CA ASP A 143 -13.57 -14.77 29.01
C ASP A 143 -13.75 -13.87 30.24
N GLN A 144 -12.82 -12.93 30.45
CA GLN A 144 -12.94 -11.92 31.51
C GLN A 144 -14.15 -11.00 31.30
N LEU A 145 -14.33 -10.48 30.06
CA LEU A 145 -15.51 -9.64 29.72
C LEU A 145 -16.82 -10.42 29.93
N MET A 146 -16.87 -11.69 29.56
CA MET A 146 -18.05 -12.54 29.66
C MET A 146 -18.38 -12.96 31.10
N GLN A 147 -17.50 -12.69 32.07
CA GLN A 147 -17.85 -12.85 33.49
C GLN A 147 -18.93 -11.86 33.91
N GLY A 148 -19.00 -10.70 33.25
CA GLY A 148 -19.86 -9.59 33.67
C GLY A 148 -19.38 -8.95 34.97
N GLY A 149 -20.21 -8.13 35.57
CA GLY A 149 -19.87 -7.39 36.79
C GLY A 149 -19.41 -5.97 36.45
N THR A 150 -18.39 -5.45 37.13
CA THR A 150 -17.95 -4.05 36.96
C THR A 150 -16.52 -3.97 36.45
N LEU A 151 -16.34 -3.34 35.28
CA LEU A 151 -15.06 -2.92 34.75
C LEU A 151 -14.89 -1.42 35.04
N ASP A 152 -13.97 -1.09 35.95
CA ASP A 152 -13.79 0.28 36.44
C ASP A 152 -12.46 0.86 35.94
N PHE A 153 -12.52 2.05 35.36
CA PHE A 153 -11.37 2.79 34.85
C PHE A 153 -11.09 4.01 35.75
N THR A 154 -9.92 4.06 36.35
CA THR A 154 -9.41 5.28 36.98
C THR A 154 -8.58 6.04 35.97
N LEU A 155 -8.99 7.28 35.70
CA LEU A 155 -8.41 8.11 34.64
C LEU A 155 -7.74 9.36 35.20
N SER A 156 -6.78 9.90 34.42
CA SER A 156 -6.12 11.19 34.68
C SER A 156 -6.13 12.08 33.43
N ALA A 157 -5.94 13.39 33.62
CA ALA A 157 -5.82 14.37 32.54
C ALA A 157 -4.45 14.33 31.85
N THR A 158 -3.44 13.71 32.46
CA THR A 158 -2.07 13.62 31.95
C THR A 158 -1.69 12.17 31.72
N PRO A 159 -0.84 11.86 30.68
CA PRO A 159 -0.43 10.50 30.36
C PRO A 159 0.25 9.80 31.57
N ASP A 160 -0.27 8.66 31.99
CA ASP A 160 0.48 7.76 32.87
C ASP A 160 1.33 6.82 32.01
N LYS A 161 2.65 6.95 32.12
CA LYS A 161 3.62 6.14 31.39
C LYS A 161 4.09 4.91 32.20
N ARG A 162 3.33 4.49 33.20
CA ARG A 162 3.62 3.30 34.03
C ARG A 162 2.61 2.20 33.83
N TRP A 163 1.32 2.56 33.70
CA TRP A 163 0.26 1.56 33.51
C TRP A 163 0.41 0.83 32.16
N GLY A 164 0.44 -0.50 32.20
CA GLY A 164 0.44 -1.34 31.01
C GLY A 164 1.72 -1.30 30.16
N THR A 165 2.82 -0.71 30.65
CA THR A 165 4.03 -0.46 29.83
C THR A 165 5.08 -1.57 29.91
N ALA A 166 5.05 -2.42 30.94
CA ALA A 166 6.00 -3.52 31.03
C ALA A 166 5.74 -4.55 29.91
N PRO A 167 6.78 -5.20 29.38
CA PRO A 167 6.64 -6.16 28.28
C PRO A 167 5.62 -7.28 28.55
N GLU A 168 5.53 -7.76 29.77
CA GLU A 168 4.59 -8.78 30.22
C GLU A 168 3.12 -8.30 30.26
N TYR A 169 2.88 -6.98 30.19
CA TYR A 169 1.54 -6.39 30.19
C TYR A 169 1.03 -6.07 28.77
N ALA A 170 1.92 -6.18 27.77
CA ALA A 170 1.55 -5.99 26.38
C ALA A 170 0.65 -7.12 25.88
N PRO A 171 -0.23 -6.86 24.88
CA PRO A 171 -0.93 -7.93 24.18
C PRO A 171 0.09 -8.86 23.54
N TYR A 172 -0.19 -10.15 23.52
CA TYR A 172 0.71 -11.08 22.85
C TYR A 172 0.59 -10.96 21.32
N SER A 173 1.72 -11.02 20.63
CA SER A 173 1.79 -11.29 19.20
C SER A 173 1.60 -12.78 18.97
N TYR A 174 1.06 -13.14 17.80
CA TYR A 174 0.75 -14.55 17.45
C TYR A 174 1.98 -15.48 17.45
N THR A 175 3.20 -14.94 17.49
CA THR A 175 4.42 -15.72 17.57
C THR A 175 5.03 -15.65 18.97
N GLU A 176 5.10 -16.80 19.66
CA GLU A 176 5.78 -16.93 20.94
C GLU A 176 7.30 -16.68 20.85
N GLN A 177 7.85 -16.73 19.65
CA GLN A 177 9.27 -16.48 19.39
C GLN A 177 9.44 -15.31 18.41
N PRO A 178 10.36 -14.38 18.67
CA PRO A 178 10.66 -13.32 17.75
C PRO A 178 11.17 -13.91 16.43
N THR A 179 10.75 -13.32 15.32
CA THR A 179 11.17 -13.71 13.97
C THR A 179 12.18 -12.71 13.44
N VAL A 180 13.21 -13.20 12.76
CA VAL A 180 14.15 -12.33 12.04
C VAL A 180 13.41 -11.65 10.89
N SER A 181 13.60 -10.35 10.72
CA SER A 181 13.05 -9.61 9.59
C SER A 181 13.61 -10.14 8.26
N ILE A 182 12.77 -10.17 7.23
CA ILE A 182 13.20 -10.58 5.89
C ILE A 182 14.34 -9.64 5.45
N PRO A 183 15.49 -10.15 5.01
CA PRO A 183 16.52 -9.32 4.40
C PRO A 183 15.97 -8.59 3.17
N TYR A 184 16.57 -7.49 2.82
CA TYR A 184 16.18 -6.71 1.65
C TYR A 184 17.42 -6.14 0.96
N ILE A 185 17.27 -5.81 -0.32
CA ILE A 185 18.27 -5.08 -1.10
C ILE A 185 18.09 -3.59 -0.82
N ALA A 186 19.18 -2.91 -0.51
CA ALA A 186 19.17 -1.48 -0.16
C ALA A 186 19.13 -0.55 -1.38
N ASN A 187 19.43 -1.07 -2.57
CA ASN A 187 19.46 -0.33 -3.82
C ASN A 187 18.62 -1.05 -4.90
N ASP A 188 18.20 -0.33 -5.92
CA ASP A 188 17.44 -0.89 -7.03
C ASP A 188 18.33 -1.75 -7.93
N LEU A 189 17.98 -3.05 -8.05
CA LEU A 189 18.70 -4.04 -8.88
C LEU A 189 17.85 -4.62 -10.01
N ASP A 190 16.62 -4.17 -10.17
CA ASP A 190 15.64 -4.82 -11.03
C ASP A 190 16.12 -4.91 -12.48
N LEU A 191 16.67 -3.81 -13.00
CA LEU A 191 17.26 -3.76 -14.35
C LEU A 191 18.50 -2.85 -14.34
N PHE A 192 19.66 -3.39 -14.74
CA PHE A 192 20.93 -2.66 -14.69
C PHE A 192 21.76 -2.77 -15.97
N GLU A 193 22.57 -1.74 -16.22
CA GLU A 193 23.55 -1.69 -17.29
C GLU A 193 24.96 -1.96 -16.76
N GLY A 194 25.81 -2.60 -17.57
CA GLY A 194 27.20 -2.86 -17.22
C GLY A 194 27.33 -3.80 -16.00
N GLU A 195 27.66 -3.24 -14.85
CA GLU A 195 27.76 -3.93 -13.56
C GLU A 195 27.07 -3.12 -12.47
N ILE A 196 26.55 -3.80 -11.44
CA ILE A 196 25.87 -3.17 -10.31
C ILE A 196 26.30 -3.82 -8.99
N THR A 197 26.39 -3.03 -7.94
CA THR A 197 26.69 -3.50 -6.59
C THR A 197 25.41 -3.81 -5.84
N ALA A 198 25.29 -5.01 -5.27
CA ALA A 198 24.20 -5.44 -4.43
C ALA A 198 24.55 -5.28 -2.94
N GLU A 199 23.70 -4.60 -2.18
CA GLU A 199 23.82 -4.40 -0.73
C GLU A 199 22.63 -5.02 -0.02
N LEU A 200 22.87 -6.08 0.78
CA LEU A 200 21.86 -6.75 1.60
C LEU A 200 21.80 -6.13 3.01
N LYS A 201 20.59 -5.91 3.52
CA LYS A 201 20.34 -5.39 4.86
C LYS A 201 19.26 -6.17 5.59
N SER A 202 19.26 -6.12 6.91
CA SER A 202 18.19 -6.59 7.79
C SER A 202 17.89 -5.54 8.85
N THR A 203 16.63 -5.36 9.20
CA THR A 203 16.19 -4.49 10.31
C THR A 203 16.33 -5.18 11.67
N THR A 204 16.53 -6.49 11.72
CA THR A 204 16.84 -7.21 12.99
C THR A 204 18.29 -6.99 13.35
N PRO A 205 18.61 -6.33 14.46
CA PRO A 205 19.99 -6.11 14.88
C PRO A 205 20.73 -7.45 15.06
N GLU A 206 21.99 -7.50 14.63
CA GLU A 206 22.87 -8.68 14.72
C GLU A 206 22.34 -9.94 13.99
N ALA A 207 21.39 -9.80 13.07
CA ALA A 207 20.98 -10.90 12.22
C ALA A 207 22.12 -11.26 11.24
N VAL A 208 22.41 -12.55 11.11
CA VAL A 208 23.31 -13.08 10.09
C VAL A 208 22.50 -13.35 8.83
N ILE A 209 22.93 -12.78 7.71
CA ILE A 209 22.26 -12.98 6.42
C ILE A 209 23.04 -14.04 5.64
N HIS A 210 22.37 -15.14 5.29
CA HIS A 210 22.87 -16.14 4.34
C HIS A 210 22.23 -15.88 2.98
N TYR A 211 23.00 -16.08 1.89
CA TYR A 211 22.51 -15.79 0.54
C TYR A 211 23.03 -16.77 -0.49
N THR A 212 22.32 -16.82 -1.64
CA THR A 212 22.71 -17.56 -2.83
C THR A 212 22.56 -16.67 -4.07
N LEU A 213 23.31 -16.96 -5.14
CA LEU A 213 23.29 -16.23 -6.41
C LEU A 213 22.85 -17.11 -7.60
N ASP A 214 22.46 -18.33 -7.32
CA ASP A 214 22.01 -19.33 -8.31
C ASP A 214 20.52 -19.64 -8.22
N GLY A 215 19.80 -18.92 -7.33
CA GLY A 215 18.38 -19.12 -7.08
C GLY A 215 18.05 -20.30 -6.16
N SER A 216 19.05 -21.02 -5.64
CA SER A 216 18.82 -22.04 -4.61
C SER A 216 18.37 -21.42 -3.29
N GLU A 217 17.66 -22.19 -2.45
CA GLU A 217 17.18 -21.72 -1.16
C GLU A 217 18.35 -21.63 -0.16
N PRO A 218 18.65 -20.45 0.44
CA PRO A 218 19.73 -20.32 1.41
C PRO A 218 19.36 -20.96 2.74
N ASP A 219 20.22 -21.86 3.20
CA ASP A 219 20.20 -22.44 4.55
C ASP A 219 21.35 -21.87 5.41
N GLU A 220 21.51 -22.40 6.64
CA GLU A 220 22.58 -21.98 7.55
C GLU A 220 24.01 -22.33 7.08
N ASN A 221 24.16 -23.16 6.02
CA ASN A 221 25.44 -23.51 5.42
C ASN A 221 25.75 -22.64 4.19
N ALA A 222 24.79 -21.89 3.68
CA ALA A 222 25.00 -20.99 2.56
C ALA A 222 25.97 -19.85 2.94
N PRO A 223 26.63 -19.22 1.96
CA PRO A 223 27.53 -18.10 2.22
C PRO A 223 26.91 -17.02 3.08
N VAL A 224 27.70 -16.50 4.03
CA VAL A 224 27.32 -15.40 4.90
C VAL A 224 27.62 -14.08 4.19
N TYR A 225 26.64 -13.18 4.18
CA TYR A 225 26.82 -11.83 3.67
C TYR A 225 27.65 -11.00 4.67
N SER A 226 28.77 -10.45 4.22
CA SER A 226 29.65 -9.59 5.03
C SER A 226 29.89 -8.21 4.44
N GLU A 227 29.78 -8.09 3.09
CA GLU A 227 30.03 -6.85 2.37
C GLU A 227 29.28 -6.83 1.02
N PRO A 228 29.05 -5.65 0.44
CA PRO A 228 28.42 -5.53 -0.89
C PRO A 228 29.21 -6.27 -1.96
N PHE A 229 28.50 -6.89 -2.91
CA PHE A 229 29.08 -7.67 -4.01
C PHE A 229 28.61 -7.17 -5.37
N VAL A 230 29.44 -7.35 -6.40
CA VAL A 230 29.19 -6.86 -7.77
C VAL A 230 28.54 -7.93 -8.62
N LEU A 231 27.47 -7.57 -9.31
CA LEU A 231 26.79 -8.37 -10.32
C LEU A 231 27.19 -7.88 -11.71
N LYS A 232 27.47 -8.81 -12.62
CA LYS A 232 27.85 -8.54 -14.03
C LYS A 232 26.92 -9.20 -15.02
N GLU A 233 26.10 -10.13 -14.57
CA GLU A 233 25.13 -10.88 -15.36
C GLU A 233 23.80 -10.97 -14.61
N THR A 234 22.74 -11.29 -15.34
CA THR A 234 21.43 -11.57 -14.75
C THR A 234 21.56 -12.65 -13.68
N THR A 235 21.14 -12.34 -12.47
CA THR A 235 21.37 -13.15 -11.27
C THR A 235 20.11 -13.21 -10.42
N ILE A 236 19.76 -14.41 -9.96
CA ILE A 236 18.70 -14.59 -8.96
C ILE A 236 19.37 -14.58 -7.59
N ILE A 237 19.09 -13.55 -6.81
CA ILE A 237 19.57 -13.41 -5.44
C ILE A 237 18.48 -13.91 -4.52
N LYS A 238 18.83 -14.88 -3.64
CA LYS A 238 17.99 -15.23 -2.51
C LYS A 238 18.75 -14.99 -1.21
N ALA A 239 18.05 -14.46 -0.21
CA ALA A 239 18.64 -14.13 1.09
C ALA A 239 17.70 -14.49 2.24
N LYS A 240 18.25 -14.98 3.33
CA LYS A 240 17.53 -15.40 4.54
C LYS A 240 18.29 -15.01 5.78
N GLY A 241 17.58 -14.44 6.76
CA GLY A 241 18.15 -13.97 8.00
C GLY A 241 18.03 -15.00 9.12
N TYR A 242 19.10 -15.12 9.90
CA TYR A 242 19.20 -16.00 11.07
C TYR A 242 19.69 -15.23 12.30
N LYS A 243 19.15 -15.56 13.47
CA LYS A 243 19.62 -15.06 14.76
C LYS A 243 19.29 -16.07 15.84
N LYS A 244 20.24 -16.33 16.74
CA LYS A 244 20.03 -17.26 17.86
C LYS A 244 18.84 -16.84 18.73
N GLY A 245 17.93 -17.75 18.97
CA GLY A 245 16.72 -17.51 19.78
C GLY A 245 15.56 -16.87 19.00
N PHE A 246 15.71 -16.69 17.68
CA PHE A 246 14.70 -16.19 16.78
C PHE A 246 14.28 -17.26 15.78
N VAL A 247 13.06 -17.18 15.29
CA VAL A 247 12.64 -17.95 14.12
C VAL A 247 13.33 -17.31 12.90
N PRO A 248 13.97 -18.10 12.01
CA PRO A 248 14.57 -17.59 10.78
C PRO A 248 13.56 -16.80 9.94
N SER A 249 14.05 -15.81 9.21
CA SER A 249 13.18 -15.05 8.31
C SER A 249 12.58 -15.92 7.19
N ARG A 250 11.54 -15.41 6.51
CA ARG A 250 11.23 -15.88 5.16
C ARG A 250 12.37 -15.50 4.22
N THR A 251 12.47 -16.21 3.10
CA THR A 251 13.46 -15.92 2.08
C THR A 251 13.02 -14.69 1.27
N TYR A 252 13.92 -13.73 1.15
CA TYR A 252 13.85 -12.67 0.15
C TYR A 252 14.32 -13.24 -1.18
N SER A 253 13.67 -12.88 -2.29
CA SER A 253 14.08 -13.30 -3.63
C SER A 253 13.90 -12.17 -4.62
N ILE A 254 14.93 -11.86 -5.40
CA ILE A 254 14.88 -10.88 -6.48
C ILE A 254 15.73 -11.40 -7.65
N GLN A 255 15.28 -11.11 -8.86
CA GLN A 255 16.10 -11.28 -10.06
C GLN A 255 16.68 -9.92 -10.45
N ALA A 256 17.98 -9.76 -10.30
CA ALA A 256 18.74 -8.65 -10.87
C ALA A 256 18.96 -8.93 -12.35
N THR A 257 18.35 -8.13 -13.23
CA THR A 257 18.37 -8.37 -14.68
C THR A 257 19.35 -7.43 -15.35
N LYS A 258 20.36 -7.99 -16.05
CA LYS A 258 21.23 -7.20 -16.90
C LYS A 258 20.50 -6.77 -18.17
N ALA A 259 20.51 -5.49 -18.44
CA ALA A 259 19.84 -4.90 -19.59
C ALA A 259 20.45 -5.42 -20.92
N VAL A 260 19.59 -5.89 -21.80
CA VAL A 260 19.93 -6.22 -23.19
C VAL A 260 19.16 -5.27 -24.08
N LEU A 261 19.87 -4.36 -24.75
CA LEU A 261 19.25 -3.34 -25.59
C LEU A 261 18.41 -3.96 -26.72
N ARG A 262 17.17 -3.53 -26.87
CA ARG A 262 16.31 -3.89 -28.00
C ARG A 262 16.76 -3.14 -29.23
N PRO A 263 16.99 -3.82 -30.38
CA PRO A 263 17.48 -3.17 -31.57
C PRO A 263 16.47 -2.19 -32.16
N ALA A 264 16.95 -1.04 -32.57
CA ALA A 264 16.15 -0.09 -33.33
C ALA A 264 15.82 -0.60 -34.74
N LEU A 265 14.71 -0.15 -35.29
CA LEU A 265 14.34 -0.44 -36.68
C LEU A 265 15.17 0.39 -37.66
N SER A 266 15.58 -0.20 -38.78
CA SER A 266 16.25 0.48 -39.87
C SER A 266 15.21 1.20 -40.75
N ILE A 267 14.54 2.19 -40.22
CA ILE A 267 13.54 3.04 -40.91
C ILE A 267 13.92 4.51 -40.77
N GLN A 268 13.34 5.35 -41.62
CA GLN A 268 13.48 6.81 -41.56
C GLN A 268 12.11 7.46 -41.79
N PRO A 269 11.21 7.42 -40.79
CA PRO A 269 9.92 8.07 -40.90
C PRO A 269 10.12 9.58 -41.05
N THR A 270 9.31 10.21 -41.87
CA THR A 270 9.38 11.67 -42.12
C THR A 270 8.18 12.43 -41.60
N LYS A 271 7.14 11.72 -41.16
CA LYS A 271 5.90 12.34 -40.67
C LYS A 271 5.79 12.14 -39.16
N HIS A 272 5.62 13.24 -38.42
CA HIS A 272 5.37 13.22 -36.99
C HIS A 272 3.92 12.90 -36.70
N GLY A 273 3.69 12.32 -35.52
CA GLY A 273 2.39 11.99 -34.96
C GLY A 273 2.22 10.53 -34.65
N VAL A 274 0.98 10.17 -34.29
CA VAL A 274 0.54 8.82 -33.98
C VAL A 274 -0.74 8.48 -34.76
N ALA A 275 -0.87 7.24 -35.20
CA ALA A 275 -2.14 6.74 -35.72
C ALA A 275 -3.02 6.29 -34.55
N TYR A 276 -4.31 6.48 -34.66
CA TYR A 276 -5.29 6.00 -33.68
C TYR A 276 -6.40 5.21 -34.35
N THR A 277 -6.96 4.28 -33.59
CA THR A 277 -8.22 3.62 -33.85
C THR A 277 -9.12 3.79 -32.64
N TYR A 278 -10.33 4.28 -32.83
CA TYR A 278 -11.35 4.54 -31.82
C TYR A 278 -12.43 3.46 -31.85
N TYR A 279 -12.83 3.03 -30.69
CA TYR A 279 -13.81 1.97 -30.46
C TYR A 279 -14.91 2.47 -29.51
N GLU A 280 -16.11 1.95 -29.64
CA GLU A 280 -17.23 2.15 -28.72
C GLU A 280 -17.72 0.79 -28.21
N GLY A 281 -17.97 0.68 -26.90
CA GLY A 281 -18.45 -0.54 -26.26
C GLY A 281 -18.04 -0.62 -24.79
N GLU A 282 -18.63 -1.52 -24.03
CA GLU A 282 -18.26 -1.83 -22.65
C GLU A 282 -16.98 -2.70 -22.65
N PHE A 283 -15.95 -2.23 -21.97
CA PHE A 283 -14.66 -2.87 -21.90
C PHE A 283 -14.27 -3.06 -20.43
N GLN A 284 -13.66 -4.20 -20.09
CA GLN A 284 -13.08 -4.46 -18.76
C GLN A 284 -11.57 -4.62 -18.83
N TRP A 285 -11.05 -4.85 -20.03
CA TRP A 285 -9.63 -5.06 -20.31
C TRP A 285 -9.29 -4.49 -21.68
N VAL A 286 -8.08 -3.99 -21.86
CA VAL A 286 -7.59 -3.53 -23.17
C VAL A 286 -7.66 -4.61 -24.26
N ALA A 287 -7.61 -5.88 -23.88
CA ALA A 287 -7.75 -7.00 -24.80
C ALA A 287 -9.14 -7.07 -25.47
N ASP A 288 -10.16 -6.49 -24.85
CA ASP A 288 -11.53 -6.49 -25.40
C ASP A 288 -11.64 -5.57 -26.61
N LEU A 289 -10.80 -4.53 -26.72
CA LEU A 289 -10.72 -3.65 -27.89
C LEU A 289 -10.47 -4.43 -29.19
N GLN A 290 -9.70 -5.51 -29.13
CA GLN A 290 -9.41 -6.35 -30.31
C GLN A 290 -10.64 -7.08 -30.84
N LYS A 291 -11.69 -7.23 -30.05
CA LYS A 291 -12.97 -7.87 -30.42
C LYS A 291 -14.03 -6.86 -30.85
N ALA A 292 -13.78 -5.59 -30.57
CA ALA A 292 -14.70 -4.50 -30.86
C ALA A 292 -14.63 -4.09 -32.35
N LYS A 293 -15.72 -3.49 -32.83
CA LYS A 293 -15.76 -2.93 -34.17
C LYS A 293 -15.12 -1.53 -34.15
N GLU A 294 -14.16 -1.31 -35.04
CA GLU A 294 -13.63 0.03 -35.31
C GLU A 294 -14.76 1.02 -35.70
N VAL A 295 -14.77 2.17 -35.03
CA VAL A 295 -15.72 3.26 -35.31
C VAL A 295 -15.07 4.35 -36.15
N GLU A 296 -13.80 4.68 -35.80
CA GLU A 296 -13.05 5.73 -36.51
C GLU A 296 -11.54 5.43 -36.40
N SER A 297 -10.78 5.89 -37.38
CA SER A 297 -9.33 5.89 -37.35
C SER A 297 -8.76 7.15 -38.00
N GLY A 298 -7.57 7.53 -37.59
CA GLY A 298 -6.93 8.74 -38.12
C GLY A 298 -5.50 8.93 -37.57
N THR A 299 -5.03 10.16 -37.65
CA THR A 299 -3.71 10.55 -37.12
C THR A 299 -3.81 11.83 -36.32
N ILE A 300 -3.10 11.88 -35.19
CA ILE A 300 -3.03 13.02 -34.27
C ILE A 300 -1.55 13.26 -33.87
N PRO A 301 -1.20 14.44 -33.31
CA PRO A 301 0.18 14.74 -32.93
C PRO A 301 0.72 13.81 -31.83
N GLU A 302 -0.12 13.42 -30.86
CA GLU A 302 0.23 12.59 -29.68
C GLU A 302 -1.02 11.83 -29.21
N PRO A 303 -0.89 10.76 -28.44
CA PRO A 303 -2.03 10.08 -27.83
C PRO A 303 -2.89 11.06 -27.01
N SER A 304 -4.20 11.09 -27.32
CA SER A 304 -5.15 11.99 -26.66
C SER A 304 -6.56 11.42 -26.78
N ILE A 305 -7.31 11.50 -25.71
CA ILE A 305 -8.72 11.10 -25.61
C ILE A 305 -9.71 12.28 -25.75
N LEU A 306 -9.20 13.51 -25.91
CA LEU A 306 -10.02 14.73 -26.00
C LEU A 306 -11.04 14.73 -27.15
N ASN A 307 -10.89 13.84 -28.12
CA ASN A 307 -11.81 13.69 -29.25
C ASN A 307 -12.74 12.47 -29.11
N ALA A 308 -12.85 11.88 -27.91
CA ALA A 308 -13.82 10.84 -27.64
C ALA A 308 -15.24 11.34 -27.92
N LYS A 309 -16.09 10.48 -28.54
CA LYS A 309 -17.45 10.83 -28.91
C LYS A 309 -18.44 10.54 -27.81
N LEU A 310 -18.10 9.64 -26.92
CA LEU A 310 -18.87 9.23 -25.74
C LEU A 310 -18.14 9.69 -24.48
N PRO A 311 -18.87 9.99 -23.41
CA PRO A 311 -18.24 10.25 -22.09
C PRO A 311 -17.69 8.97 -21.45
N ASP A 312 -18.33 7.82 -21.68
CA ASP A 312 -17.99 6.52 -21.12
C ASP A 312 -18.08 5.45 -22.23
N HIS A 313 -17.61 4.23 -21.96
CA HIS A 313 -17.70 3.06 -22.84
C HIS A 313 -17.04 3.25 -24.20
N PHE A 314 -15.80 3.70 -24.19
CA PHE A 314 -14.99 3.86 -25.40
C PHE A 314 -13.53 3.38 -25.18
N GLY A 315 -12.80 3.28 -26.26
CA GLY A 315 -11.39 2.96 -26.19
C GLY A 315 -10.59 3.40 -27.39
N TYR A 316 -9.29 3.45 -27.22
CA TYR A 316 -8.33 3.82 -28.21
C TYR A 316 -7.19 2.80 -28.32
N ILE A 317 -6.71 2.59 -29.54
CA ILE A 317 -5.39 2.00 -29.80
C ILE A 317 -4.58 3.04 -30.56
N PHE A 318 -3.55 3.58 -29.91
CA PHE A 318 -2.58 4.48 -30.54
C PHE A 318 -1.37 3.70 -30.99
N THR A 319 -0.90 3.92 -32.22
CA THR A 319 0.27 3.24 -32.78
C THR A 319 1.19 4.19 -33.51
N GLY A 320 2.48 3.86 -33.54
CA GLY A 320 3.47 4.65 -34.24
C GLY A 320 4.88 4.18 -33.94
N TYR A 321 5.82 5.08 -34.10
CA TYR A 321 7.22 4.86 -33.74
C TYR A 321 7.67 5.94 -32.77
N ILE A 322 8.33 5.52 -31.70
CA ILE A 322 9.02 6.43 -30.77
C ILE A 322 10.51 6.45 -31.12
N TYR A 323 11.10 7.62 -31.21
CA TYR A 323 12.53 7.78 -31.43
C TYR A 323 13.25 7.87 -30.09
N ALA A 324 14.05 6.85 -29.77
CA ALA A 324 14.96 6.82 -28.64
C ALA A 324 16.23 7.62 -28.98
N PRO A 325 16.52 8.77 -28.28
CA PRO A 325 17.65 9.62 -28.62
C PRO A 325 19.03 9.04 -28.26
N GLU A 326 19.07 8.04 -27.36
CA GLU A 326 20.31 7.43 -26.86
C GLU A 326 20.11 5.95 -26.54
N ASP A 327 21.20 5.20 -26.43
CA ASP A 327 21.18 3.82 -25.93
C ASP A 327 20.98 3.81 -24.42
N GLY A 328 20.20 2.86 -23.88
CA GLY A 328 20.11 2.64 -22.45
C GLY A 328 18.73 2.23 -21.96
N VAL A 329 18.53 2.21 -20.63
CA VAL A 329 17.28 1.83 -19.99
C VAL A 329 16.32 3.04 -19.94
N TYR A 330 15.20 2.91 -20.63
CA TYR A 330 14.09 3.85 -20.60
C TYR A 330 13.07 3.40 -19.56
N GLU A 331 12.50 4.35 -18.86
CA GLU A 331 11.34 4.14 -18.01
C GLU A 331 10.12 4.84 -18.65
N PHE A 332 9.04 4.13 -18.78
CA PHE A 332 7.76 4.65 -19.28
C PHE A 332 6.74 4.61 -18.15
N SER A 333 5.84 5.58 -18.16
CA SER A 333 4.68 5.60 -17.27
C SER A 333 3.42 5.88 -18.05
N THR A 334 2.32 5.23 -17.67
CA THR A 334 0.97 5.68 -17.99
C THR A 334 0.24 6.03 -16.71
N ARG A 335 -0.55 7.10 -16.76
CA ARG A 335 -1.60 7.40 -15.79
C ARG A 335 -2.91 7.34 -16.53
N SER A 336 -3.81 6.50 -16.12
CA SER A 336 -5.10 6.35 -16.79
C SER A 336 -6.23 6.08 -15.81
N ASP A 337 -7.39 6.56 -16.20
CA ASP A 337 -8.71 6.24 -15.74
C ASP A 337 -9.49 5.87 -17.02
N ASP A 338 -9.89 4.67 -17.25
CA ASP A 338 -9.59 3.38 -16.64
C ASP A 338 -8.26 2.76 -17.12
N GLY A 339 -8.35 1.62 -17.82
CA GLY A 339 -7.23 0.78 -18.15
C GLY A 339 -6.36 1.25 -19.31
N SER A 340 -5.05 1.08 -19.17
CA SER A 340 -4.09 1.31 -20.25
C SER A 340 -2.94 0.29 -20.24
N VAL A 341 -2.44 -0.03 -21.45
CA VAL A 341 -1.26 -0.88 -21.63
C VAL A 341 -0.36 -0.30 -22.70
N LEU A 342 0.91 -0.13 -22.37
CA LEU A 342 1.93 0.30 -23.33
C LEU A 342 2.79 -0.87 -23.79
N TYR A 343 2.85 -1.05 -25.08
CA TYR A 343 3.79 -1.97 -25.75
C TYR A 343 4.88 -1.18 -26.48
N ILE A 344 6.13 -1.63 -26.37
CA ILE A 344 7.24 -1.21 -27.22
C ILE A 344 7.70 -2.47 -28.00
N GLY A 345 7.56 -2.41 -29.29
CA GLY A 345 7.70 -3.62 -30.11
C GLY A 345 6.61 -4.65 -29.78
N LYS A 346 7.05 -5.80 -29.24
CA LYS A 346 6.15 -6.88 -28.81
C LYS A 346 6.09 -7.00 -27.29
N GLU A 347 6.84 -6.20 -26.55
CA GLU A 347 6.95 -6.29 -25.10
C GLU A 347 5.94 -5.37 -24.43
N LYS A 348 5.17 -5.90 -23.51
CA LYS A 348 4.32 -5.11 -22.60
C LYS A 348 5.24 -4.44 -21.59
N VAL A 349 5.37 -3.12 -21.70
CA VAL A 349 6.27 -2.32 -20.87
C VAL A 349 5.54 -1.74 -19.68
N VAL A 350 4.35 -1.18 -19.88
CA VAL A 350 3.49 -0.71 -18.79
C VAL A 350 2.20 -1.50 -18.81
N ASP A 351 1.82 -2.03 -17.67
CA ASP A 351 0.58 -2.75 -17.44
C ASP A 351 -0.25 -2.00 -16.40
N ASN A 352 -1.21 -1.25 -16.86
CA ASN A 352 -2.20 -0.52 -16.07
C ASN A 352 -3.61 -0.94 -16.52
N ASP A 353 -3.77 -2.26 -16.78
CA ASP A 353 -4.99 -2.83 -17.32
C ASP A 353 -5.96 -3.15 -16.17
N ALA A 354 -7.15 -2.77 -16.27
CA ALA A 354 -8.37 -3.06 -15.51
C ALA A 354 -9.26 -1.81 -15.44
N SER A 355 -10.48 -1.95 -14.96
CA SER A 355 -11.32 -0.79 -14.60
C SER A 355 -10.90 -0.27 -13.22
N HIS A 356 -10.49 1.01 -13.14
CA HIS A 356 -10.00 1.66 -11.92
C HIS A 356 -9.95 3.19 -12.09
N ALA A 357 -10.08 3.92 -10.98
CA ALA A 357 -9.80 5.35 -10.94
C ALA A 357 -8.35 5.68 -11.37
N ALA A 358 -8.08 6.93 -11.70
CA ALA A 358 -6.78 7.36 -12.24
C ALA A 358 -5.57 6.96 -11.38
N ILE A 359 -4.82 5.96 -11.80
CA ILE A 359 -3.58 5.49 -11.17
C ILE A 359 -2.40 5.52 -12.13
N ASP A 360 -1.19 5.56 -11.56
CA ASP A 360 0.06 5.49 -12.30
C ASP A 360 0.60 4.06 -12.32
N ALA A 361 1.03 3.60 -13.50
CA ALA A 361 1.85 2.41 -13.65
C ALA A 361 3.12 2.73 -14.42
N MET A 362 4.20 2.01 -14.12
CA MET A 362 5.52 2.25 -14.71
C MET A 362 6.16 0.94 -15.16
N GLY A 363 7.02 1.06 -16.17
CA GLY A 363 7.82 -0.07 -16.64
C GLY A 363 9.09 0.38 -17.31
N ARG A 364 10.08 -0.50 -17.36
CA ARG A 364 11.40 -0.21 -17.91
C ARG A 364 11.71 -1.13 -19.09
N ILE A 365 12.38 -0.58 -20.09
CA ILE A 365 12.87 -1.34 -21.24
C ILE A 365 14.20 -0.76 -21.73
N PRO A 366 15.21 -1.61 -21.98
CA PRO A 366 16.47 -1.17 -22.59
C PRO A 366 16.33 -1.05 -24.11
N LEU A 367 16.60 0.14 -24.66
CA LEU A 367 16.46 0.45 -26.07
C LEU A 367 17.78 0.91 -26.68
N GLN A 368 18.06 0.50 -27.90
CA GLN A 368 19.08 1.17 -28.73
C GLN A 368 18.53 2.51 -29.22
N LYS A 369 19.44 3.45 -29.45
CA LYS A 369 19.12 4.70 -30.14
C LYS A 369 18.48 4.41 -31.50
N GLY A 370 17.35 5.07 -31.77
CA GLY A 370 16.63 4.93 -33.04
C GLY A 370 15.14 4.71 -32.87
N TYR A 371 14.48 4.20 -33.89
CA TYR A 371 13.04 4.07 -33.93
C TYR A 371 12.58 2.73 -33.40
N HIS A 372 11.59 2.77 -32.49
CA HIS A 372 10.94 1.59 -31.95
C HIS A 372 9.43 1.69 -32.16
N PRO A 373 8.78 0.64 -32.66
CA PRO A 373 7.33 0.65 -32.78
C PRO A 373 6.69 0.62 -31.40
N PHE A 374 5.61 1.35 -31.20
CA PHE A 374 4.83 1.31 -29.98
C PHE A 374 3.35 1.12 -30.28
N ALA A 375 2.64 0.59 -29.28
CA ALA A 375 1.18 0.61 -29.21
C ALA A 375 0.76 0.96 -27.77
N LEU A 376 -0.06 2.00 -27.65
CA LEU A 376 -0.71 2.37 -26.38
C LEU A 376 -2.19 2.06 -26.53
N HIS A 377 -2.67 1.12 -25.73
CA HIS A 377 -4.07 0.75 -25.65
C HIS A 377 -4.68 1.45 -24.44
N TYR A 378 -5.90 1.94 -24.57
CA TYR A 378 -6.65 2.60 -23.51
C TYR A 378 -8.13 2.28 -23.65
N PHE A 379 -8.81 2.11 -22.54
CA PHE A 379 -10.28 2.09 -22.51
C PHE A 379 -10.79 2.87 -21.29
N GLU A 380 -12.01 3.36 -21.47
CA GLU A 380 -12.86 4.01 -20.48
C GLU A 380 -14.11 3.17 -20.30
N ASP A 381 -14.38 2.73 -19.05
CA ASP A 381 -15.54 1.95 -18.70
C ASP A 381 -16.64 2.86 -18.13
N TYR A 382 -16.39 3.51 -17.00
CA TYR A 382 -17.40 4.31 -16.29
C TYR A 382 -16.79 5.30 -15.30
N GLU A 383 -17.25 6.58 -15.31
CA GLU A 383 -16.88 7.66 -14.37
C GLU A 383 -15.41 8.09 -14.36
N GLY A 384 -15.09 9.12 -15.10
CA GLY A 384 -13.80 9.80 -15.03
C GLY A 384 -12.79 9.31 -16.07
N GLU A 385 -12.59 10.11 -17.13
CA GLU A 385 -11.71 9.80 -18.24
C GLU A 385 -10.36 10.52 -18.10
N TYR A 386 -9.27 9.78 -18.08
CA TYR A 386 -7.92 10.34 -18.08
C TYR A 386 -6.93 9.43 -18.80
N LEU A 387 -6.10 10.01 -19.66
CA LEU A 387 -4.94 9.34 -20.24
C LEU A 387 -3.76 10.30 -20.31
N GLY A 388 -2.71 9.98 -19.56
CA GLY A 388 -1.40 10.60 -19.63
C GLY A 388 -0.32 9.55 -19.84
N TRP A 389 0.75 9.91 -20.54
CA TRP A 389 1.92 9.07 -20.67
C TRP A 389 3.20 9.90 -20.61
N SER A 390 4.25 9.31 -20.11
CA SER A 390 5.53 9.98 -19.92
C SER A 390 6.68 8.98 -20.04
N TRP A 391 7.87 9.52 -20.15
CA TRP A 391 9.08 8.72 -20.16
C TRP A 391 10.21 9.38 -19.35
N ARG A 392 11.18 8.56 -19.04
CA ARG A 392 12.50 9.00 -18.58
C ARG A 392 13.55 8.30 -19.43
N THR A 393 14.34 9.06 -20.18
CA THR A 393 15.50 8.53 -20.93
C THR A 393 16.67 8.29 -19.97
N PRO A 394 17.71 7.53 -20.39
CA PRO A 394 18.89 7.28 -19.54
C PRO A 394 19.54 8.54 -18.96
N SER A 395 19.56 9.64 -19.72
CA SER A 395 20.16 10.92 -19.29
C SER A 395 19.24 11.81 -18.44
N MET A 396 17.94 11.49 -18.34
CA MET A 396 16.97 12.27 -17.56
C MET A 396 16.95 11.83 -16.09
N SER A 397 16.74 12.78 -15.17
CA SER A 397 16.64 12.52 -13.73
C SER A 397 15.22 12.25 -13.24
N LYS A 398 14.18 12.57 -14.02
CA LYS A 398 12.76 12.39 -13.70
C LYS A 398 11.94 12.09 -14.94
N LEU A 399 10.75 11.55 -14.72
CA LEU A 399 9.75 11.39 -15.78
C LEU A 399 9.32 12.76 -16.32
N ASP A 400 9.10 12.84 -17.64
CA ASP A 400 8.57 14.03 -18.31
C ASP A 400 7.73 13.57 -19.52
N ALA A 401 6.90 14.46 -20.03
CA ALA A 401 6.11 14.19 -21.22
C ALA A 401 6.99 13.75 -22.41
N ILE A 402 6.51 12.81 -23.20
CA ILE A 402 7.20 12.40 -24.42
C ILE A 402 7.04 13.50 -25.46
N PRO A 403 8.15 14.13 -25.94
CA PRO A 403 8.03 15.21 -26.92
C PRO A 403 7.43 14.72 -28.24
N THR A 404 6.52 15.50 -28.83
CA THR A 404 5.86 15.15 -30.08
C THR A 404 6.83 14.99 -31.27
N GLU A 405 8.00 15.65 -31.22
CA GLU A 405 9.08 15.45 -32.16
C GLU A 405 9.76 14.07 -32.09
N ASN A 406 9.49 13.31 -31.02
CA ASN A 406 9.94 11.92 -30.90
C ASN A 406 8.91 10.90 -31.38
N LEU A 407 7.73 11.35 -31.80
CA LEU A 407 6.62 10.50 -32.26
C LEU A 407 6.49 10.54 -33.78
N TYR A 408 6.43 9.38 -34.41
CA TYR A 408 6.41 9.25 -35.86
C TYR A 408 5.40 8.23 -36.35
N ILE A 409 4.93 8.45 -37.56
CA ILE A 409 4.14 7.50 -38.36
C ILE A 409 4.81 7.28 -39.72
N ASN A 410 4.49 6.18 -40.39
CA ASN A 410 4.98 5.91 -41.75
C ASN A 410 4.37 6.86 -42.76
#